data_e022cd278d9dbd0bdf325dc86476e615
#
_entry.id   e022cd278d9dbd0bdf325dc86476e615
#
_cell.length_a   1.000
_cell.length_b   1.000
_cell.length_c   1.000
_cell.angle_alpha   90.00
_cell.angle_beta   90.00
_cell.angle_gamma   90.00
#
_symmetry.space_group_name_H-M   'P 1'
#
loop_
_entity.id
_entity.type
_entity.pdbx_description
1 polymer ?
#
loop_
_entity_poly.entity_id
_entity_poly.type
_entity_poly.pdbx_seq_one_letter_code
_entity_poly.pdbx_strand_id
1 'polypeptide(L)'
;MVIAAPELKAESQQLGEQRVMLRGLSWDAYLQILNALPQSRAARLTYDDGILEITVPLELHEFSGRLIERFIWTLVEMMGLKIKTMGSTTMNYPNLKKGAEPDNAYYIQNQPLVKGRNVDFSQDPPPDLVVEVDITHTDIAKNQFYASLKVPEFWRFNGKIWRIYQLQESVYVEVEVSPIFPQVPKERLYTFLEQAKEDEIEAVRSLRSWWQNRMI
;
A
#
# COMPACT_ATOMS: atom_id res chain seq x y z
N MET A 1 -42.64 -5.39 -38.45
CA MET A 1 -41.17 -5.50 -38.55
C MET A 1 -40.60 -4.83 -37.32
N VAL A 2 -40.28 -5.64 -36.30
CA VAL A 2 -39.75 -5.13 -35.01
C VAL A 2 -38.24 -5.13 -35.14
N ILE A 3 -37.66 -3.95 -35.09
CA ILE A 3 -36.18 -3.77 -35.07
C ILE A 3 -35.71 -4.08 -33.65
N ALA A 4 -34.99 -5.19 -33.49
CA ALA A 4 -34.35 -5.52 -32.24
C ALA A 4 -33.27 -4.47 -31.91
N ALA A 5 -33.30 -3.93 -30.70
CA ALA A 5 -32.25 -3.06 -30.19
C ALA A 5 -30.92 -3.84 -30.09
N PRO A 6 -29.79 -3.23 -30.40
CA PRO A 6 -28.49 -3.89 -30.25
C PRO A 6 -28.24 -4.21 -28.77
N GLU A 7 -27.98 -5.47 -28.46
CA GLU A 7 -27.44 -5.88 -27.15
C GLU A 7 -26.08 -5.19 -26.96
N LEU A 8 -26.03 -4.22 -26.06
CA LEU A 8 -24.78 -3.73 -25.48
C LEU A 8 -24.16 -4.88 -24.69
N LYS A 9 -23.17 -5.55 -25.27
CA LYS A 9 -22.28 -6.42 -24.51
C LYS A 9 -21.55 -5.53 -23.50
N ALA A 10 -21.98 -5.59 -22.25
CA ALA A 10 -21.20 -5.09 -21.15
C ALA A 10 -19.92 -5.93 -21.09
N GLU A 11 -18.81 -5.39 -21.59
CA GLU A 11 -17.49 -5.89 -21.23
C GLU A 11 -17.37 -5.71 -19.71
N SER A 12 -17.39 -6.82 -18.99
CA SER A 12 -17.06 -6.83 -17.56
C SER A 12 -15.57 -6.52 -17.42
N GLN A 13 -15.23 -5.25 -17.42
CA GLN A 13 -13.96 -4.81 -16.87
C GLN A 13 -13.97 -5.20 -15.40
N GLN A 14 -13.23 -6.22 -15.03
CA GLN A 14 -12.83 -6.46 -13.63
C GLN A 14 -11.92 -5.31 -13.21
N LEU A 15 -12.52 -4.23 -12.76
CA LEU A 15 -11.81 -3.09 -12.22
C LEU A 15 -11.35 -3.46 -10.80
N GLY A 16 -10.06 -3.42 -10.55
CA GLY A 16 -9.51 -3.63 -9.21
C GLY A 16 -9.86 -2.50 -8.24
N GLU A 17 -10.19 -1.32 -8.77
CA GLU A 17 -10.51 -0.11 -8.02
C GLU A 17 -11.23 0.91 -8.92
N GLN A 18 -11.95 1.84 -8.27
CA GLN A 18 -12.51 3.02 -8.93
C GLN A 18 -11.74 4.27 -8.47
N ARG A 19 -11.43 5.18 -9.40
CA ARG A 19 -10.71 6.42 -9.12
C ARG A 19 -11.45 7.64 -9.62
N VAL A 20 -11.39 8.70 -8.82
CA VAL A 20 -11.80 10.05 -9.21
C VAL A 20 -10.67 11.00 -8.88
N MET A 21 -10.41 11.93 -9.80
CA MET A 21 -9.34 12.91 -9.63
C MET A 21 -9.88 14.31 -9.74
N LEU A 22 -9.53 15.14 -8.77
CA LEU A 22 -9.83 16.56 -8.73
C LEU A 22 -8.50 17.34 -8.81
N ARG A 23 -8.46 18.38 -9.64
CA ARG A 23 -7.27 19.21 -9.85
C ARG A 23 -7.51 20.65 -9.44
N GLY A 24 -6.43 21.35 -9.12
CA GLY A 24 -6.48 22.76 -8.74
C GLY A 24 -7.02 23.01 -7.32
N LEU A 25 -6.99 22.00 -6.46
CA LEU A 25 -7.41 22.12 -5.06
C LEU A 25 -6.28 22.70 -4.20
N SER A 26 -6.62 23.62 -3.30
CA SER A 26 -5.69 24.01 -2.24
C SER A 26 -5.60 22.94 -1.16
N TRP A 27 -4.53 23.01 -0.34
CA TRP A 27 -4.40 22.16 0.85
C TRP A 27 -5.61 22.31 1.79
N ASP A 28 -6.09 23.51 2.00
CA ASP A 28 -7.25 23.79 2.86
C ASP A 28 -8.54 23.17 2.29
N ALA A 29 -8.72 23.21 0.98
CA ALA A 29 -9.86 22.56 0.32
C ALA A 29 -9.79 21.02 0.48
N TYR A 30 -8.60 20.42 0.35
CA TYR A 30 -8.40 19.00 0.66
C TYR A 30 -8.79 18.67 2.10
N LEU A 31 -8.32 19.46 3.09
CA LEU A 31 -8.66 19.23 4.50
C LEU A 31 -10.16 19.37 4.77
N GLN A 32 -10.85 20.33 4.12
CA GLN A 32 -12.31 20.45 4.23
C GLN A 32 -13.02 19.21 3.68
N ILE A 33 -12.61 18.70 2.51
CA ILE A 33 -13.15 17.48 1.92
C ILE A 33 -12.92 16.29 2.87
N LEU A 34 -11.67 16.11 3.33
CA LEU A 34 -11.31 15.03 4.23
C LEU A 34 -12.15 15.02 5.51
N ASN A 35 -12.33 16.20 6.13
CA ASN A 35 -13.11 16.36 7.36
C ASN A 35 -14.62 16.20 7.16
N ALA A 36 -15.14 16.48 5.96
CA ALA A 36 -16.55 16.30 5.62
C ALA A 36 -16.93 14.85 5.35
N LEU A 37 -15.95 13.99 5.02
CA LEU A 37 -16.20 12.59 4.72
C LEU A 37 -16.32 11.75 6.02
N PRO A 38 -17.18 10.73 6.03
CA PRO A 38 -17.27 9.81 7.17
C PRO A 38 -15.93 9.11 7.43
N GLN A 39 -15.57 8.92 8.69
CA GLN A 39 -14.34 8.19 9.06
C GLN A 39 -14.42 6.69 8.69
N SER A 40 -15.64 6.14 8.63
CA SER A 40 -15.88 4.73 8.26
C SER A 40 -15.98 4.49 6.74
N ARG A 41 -15.56 5.46 5.92
CA ARG A 41 -15.61 5.33 4.45
C ARG A 41 -14.65 4.24 3.93
N ALA A 42 -15.02 3.62 2.83
CA ALA A 42 -14.13 2.72 2.08
C ALA A 42 -13.17 3.48 1.15
N ALA A 43 -13.54 4.70 0.74
CA ALA A 43 -12.71 5.53 -0.13
C ALA A 43 -11.43 5.99 0.59
N ARG A 44 -10.31 5.99 -0.13
CA ARG A 44 -9.00 6.47 0.31
C ARG A 44 -8.63 7.72 -0.47
N LEU A 45 -7.96 8.64 0.19
CA LEU A 45 -7.59 9.93 -0.35
C LEU A 45 -6.07 10.06 -0.43
N THR A 46 -5.58 10.57 -1.57
CA THR A 46 -4.19 11.01 -1.73
C THR A 46 -4.18 12.42 -2.30
N TYR A 47 -3.48 13.32 -1.64
CA TYR A 47 -3.35 14.72 -2.07
C TYR A 47 -1.88 15.09 -2.26
N ASP A 48 -1.56 15.58 -3.45
CA ASP A 48 -0.23 16.06 -3.83
C ASP A 48 -0.34 17.24 -4.80
N ASP A 49 0.28 18.36 -4.47
CA ASP A 49 0.46 19.53 -5.33
C ASP A 49 -0.81 19.95 -6.10
N GLY A 50 -1.92 20.11 -5.38
CA GLY A 50 -3.19 20.53 -5.96
C GLY A 50 -4.01 19.42 -6.61
N ILE A 51 -3.56 18.19 -6.57
CA ILE A 51 -4.27 17.02 -7.10
C ILE A 51 -4.79 16.21 -5.92
N LEU A 52 -6.10 16.00 -5.87
CA LEU A 52 -6.74 15.05 -4.96
C LEU A 52 -7.20 13.83 -5.74
N GLU A 53 -6.66 12.69 -5.44
CA GLU A 53 -7.12 11.39 -5.92
C GLU A 53 -7.97 10.72 -4.83
N ILE A 54 -9.17 10.26 -5.21
CA ILE A 54 -10.07 9.49 -4.36
C ILE A 54 -10.18 8.11 -4.99
N THR A 55 -9.75 7.09 -4.26
CA THR A 55 -9.75 5.69 -4.71
C THR A 55 -10.75 4.89 -3.90
N VAL A 56 -11.59 4.10 -4.56
CA VAL A 56 -12.46 3.11 -3.93
C VAL A 56 -11.96 1.73 -4.34
N PRO A 57 -11.31 0.99 -3.42
CA PRO A 57 -10.81 -0.34 -3.72
C PRO A 57 -11.95 -1.34 -3.92
N LEU A 58 -11.77 -2.28 -4.85
CA LEU A 58 -12.65 -3.40 -5.10
C LEU A 58 -12.03 -4.70 -4.57
N GLU A 59 -12.76 -5.81 -4.67
CA GLU A 59 -12.38 -7.09 -4.07
C GLU A 59 -10.95 -7.53 -4.39
N LEU A 60 -10.53 -7.51 -5.65
CA LEU A 60 -9.19 -7.94 -6.05
C LEU A 60 -8.08 -7.09 -5.42
N HIS A 61 -8.30 -5.79 -5.31
CA HIS A 61 -7.38 -4.86 -4.67
C HIS A 61 -7.30 -5.14 -3.16
N GLU A 62 -8.45 -5.22 -2.48
CA GLU A 62 -8.49 -5.51 -1.04
C GLU A 62 -7.89 -6.87 -0.72
N PHE A 63 -8.22 -7.91 -1.49
CA PHE A 63 -7.66 -9.24 -1.32
C PHE A 63 -6.14 -9.24 -1.44
N SER A 64 -5.60 -8.62 -2.49
CA SER A 64 -4.14 -8.48 -2.67
C SER A 64 -3.49 -7.75 -1.50
N GLY A 65 -4.06 -6.64 -1.05
CA GLY A 65 -3.57 -5.87 0.09
C GLY A 65 -3.53 -6.70 1.39
N ARG A 66 -4.57 -7.51 1.64
CA ARG A 66 -4.65 -8.40 2.81
C ARG A 66 -3.63 -9.54 2.76
N LEU A 67 -3.40 -10.11 1.58
CA LEU A 67 -2.38 -11.15 1.42
C LEU A 67 -0.97 -10.59 1.67
N ILE A 68 -0.68 -9.40 1.15
CA ILE A 68 0.61 -8.72 1.38
C ILE A 68 0.79 -8.41 2.87
N GLU A 69 -0.23 -7.90 3.54
CA GLU A 69 -0.21 -7.68 4.99
C GLU A 69 0.10 -8.97 5.74
N ARG A 70 -0.57 -10.08 5.40
CA ARG A 70 -0.35 -11.39 6.00
C ARG A 70 1.06 -11.89 5.79
N PHE A 71 1.61 -11.69 4.59
CA PHE A 71 3.00 -12.03 4.28
C PHE A 71 3.98 -11.26 5.17
N ILE A 72 3.83 -9.93 5.26
CA ILE A 72 4.70 -9.06 6.07
C ILE A 72 4.62 -9.45 7.55
N TRP A 73 3.42 -9.66 8.09
CA TRP A 73 3.22 -10.09 9.47
C TRP A 73 3.94 -11.41 9.76
N THR A 74 3.83 -12.38 8.86
CA THR A 74 4.49 -13.68 9.01
C THR A 74 6.01 -13.52 9.01
N LEU A 75 6.58 -12.69 8.14
CA LEU A 75 8.02 -12.41 8.13
C LEU A 75 8.49 -11.73 9.42
N VAL A 76 7.79 -10.71 9.86
CA VAL A 76 8.12 -9.98 11.10
C VAL A 76 8.13 -10.93 12.30
N GLU A 77 7.12 -11.81 12.42
CA GLU A 77 7.03 -12.83 13.47
C GLU A 77 8.22 -13.79 13.40
N MET A 78 8.51 -14.36 12.23
CA MET A 78 9.60 -15.33 12.05
C MET A 78 10.99 -14.74 12.31
N MET A 79 11.17 -13.46 12.01
CA MET A 79 12.44 -12.76 12.23
C MET A 79 12.55 -12.16 13.64
N GLY A 80 11.54 -12.30 14.50
CA GLY A 80 11.53 -11.73 15.84
C GLY A 80 11.55 -10.20 15.86
N LEU A 81 11.09 -9.55 14.80
CA LEU A 81 11.04 -8.09 14.70
C LEU A 81 9.80 -7.53 15.43
N LYS A 82 9.81 -6.25 15.71
CA LYS A 82 8.65 -5.54 16.25
C LYS A 82 7.94 -4.80 15.14
N ILE A 83 6.62 -4.66 15.24
CA ILE A 83 5.82 -3.97 14.24
C ILE A 83 4.75 -3.09 14.90
N LYS A 84 4.47 -1.96 14.29
CA LYS A 84 3.24 -1.21 14.45
C LYS A 84 2.63 -1.01 13.07
N THR A 85 1.46 -1.59 12.86
CA THR A 85 0.69 -1.42 11.62
C THR A 85 -0.10 -0.14 11.67
N MET A 86 -0.18 0.54 10.55
CA MET A 86 -0.96 1.75 10.39
C MET A 86 -2.18 1.54 9.48
N GLY A 87 -2.19 0.44 8.68
CA GLY A 87 -3.22 0.22 7.67
C GLY A 87 -3.34 1.43 6.75
N SER A 88 -4.57 1.81 6.45
CA SER A 88 -4.92 2.99 5.64
C SER A 88 -5.11 4.27 6.48
N THR A 89 -4.37 4.42 7.58
CA THR A 89 -4.42 5.65 8.39
C THR A 89 -4.08 6.87 7.54
N THR A 90 -4.86 7.93 7.68
CA THR A 90 -4.58 9.21 7.05
C THR A 90 -3.25 9.78 7.56
N MET A 91 -2.28 9.89 6.68
CA MET A 91 -0.95 10.46 6.94
C MET A 91 -0.90 11.86 6.35
N ASN A 92 -1.16 12.88 7.16
CA ASN A 92 -1.08 14.28 6.76
C ASN A 92 0.26 14.88 7.18
N TYR A 93 0.96 15.45 6.20
CA TYR A 93 2.23 16.18 6.36
C TYR A 93 2.00 17.68 6.09
N PRO A 94 1.54 18.49 7.07
CA PRO A 94 1.13 19.88 6.84
C PRO A 94 2.26 20.74 6.29
N ASN A 95 3.50 20.51 6.74
CA ASN A 95 4.68 21.26 6.29
C ASN A 95 4.99 21.04 4.81
N LEU A 96 4.59 19.91 4.25
CA LEU A 96 4.77 19.58 2.84
C LEU A 96 3.49 19.79 2.03
N LYS A 97 2.36 20.08 2.69
CA LYS A 97 1.02 20.13 2.09
C LYS A 97 0.72 18.87 1.28
N LYS A 98 1.00 17.69 1.90
CA LYS A 98 0.80 16.37 1.33
C LYS A 98 0.00 15.50 2.29
N GLY A 99 -0.88 14.67 1.73
CA GLY A 99 -1.66 13.72 2.51
C GLY A 99 -1.88 12.43 1.74
N ALA A 100 -1.86 11.28 2.43
CA ALA A 100 -2.15 9.99 1.83
C ALA A 100 -2.80 9.02 2.83
N GLU A 101 -3.59 8.11 2.28
CA GLU A 101 -4.13 6.94 2.95
C GLU A 101 -3.64 5.71 2.15
N PRO A 102 -2.42 5.22 2.44
CA PRO A 102 -1.85 4.08 1.73
C PRO A 102 -2.67 2.81 1.97
N ASP A 103 -2.48 1.78 1.16
CA ASP A 103 -3.11 0.49 1.43
C ASP A 103 -2.60 -0.12 2.73
N ASN A 104 -1.27 -0.09 2.94
CA ASN A 104 -0.66 -0.47 4.20
C ASN A 104 0.58 0.38 4.50
N ALA A 105 0.80 0.68 5.77
CA ALA A 105 2.03 1.30 6.26
C ALA A 105 2.48 0.65 7.56
N TYR A 106 3.80 0.58 7.77
CA TYR A 106 4.39 -0.16 8.88
C TYR A 106 5.58 0.59 9.49
N TYR A 107 5.60 0.62 10.81
CA TYR A 107 6.79 0.91 11.60
C TYR A 107 7.38 -0.41 12.07
N ILE A 108 8.63 -0.68 11.74
CA ILE A 108 9.39 -1.89 12.09
C ILE A 108 10.67 -1.48 12.80
N GLN A 109 11.57 -0.77 12.12
CA GLN A 109 12.81 -0.25 12.71
C GLN A 109 12.52 0.91 13.65
N ASN A 110 11.65 1.83 13.26
CA ASN A 110 11.20 2.97 14.05
C ASN A 110 10.04 2.65 15.00
N GLN A 111 9.59 1.39 15.09
CA GLN A 111 8.52 0.98 15.99
C GLN A 111 8.72 1.44 17.44
N PRO A 112 9.94 1.37 18.03
CA PRO A 112 10.14 1.82 19.40
C PRO A 112 9.85 3.30 19.65
N LEU A 113 9.97 4.15 18.61
CA LEU A 113 9.71 5.59 18.70
C LEU A 113 8.23 5.94 18.75
N VAL A 114 7.38 5.07 18.20
CA VAL A 114 5.95 5.33 18.00
C VAL A 114 5.01 4.34 18.72
N LYS A 115 5.56 3.41 19.51
CA LYS A 115 4.77 2.41 20.23
C LYS A 115 3.85 3.03 21.26
N GLY A 116 2.66 2.45 21.42
CA GLY A 116 1.72 2.78 22.52
C GLY A 116 1.03 4.14 22.42
N ARG A 117 1.19 4.88 21.31
CA ARG A 117 0.55 6.19 21.09
C ARG A 117 0.17 6.40 19.63
N ASN A 118 -0.61 7.42 19.34
CA ASN A 118 -0.84 7.88 17.98
C ASN A 118 0.43 8.50 17.41
N VAL A 119 0.61 8.35 16.10
CA VAL A 119 1.72 8.95 15.34
C VAL A 119 1.36 10.40 15.01
N ASP A 120 2.31 11.29 15.23
CA ASP A 120 2.25 12.67 14.78
C ASP A 120 3.15 12.86 13.55
N PHE A 121 2.59 12.85 12.37
CA PHE A 121 3.33 12.98 11.09
C PHE A 121 4.02 14.34 10.91
N SER A 122 3.83 15.30 11.80
CA SER A 122 4.57 16.56 11.82
C SER A 122 5.91 16.47 12.57
N GLN A 123 6.08 15.47 13.44
CA GLN A 123 7.22 15.33 14.36
C GLN A 123 7.89 13.96 14.28
N ASP A 124 7.10 12.91 14.10
CA ASP A 124 7.58 11.53 14.08
C ASP A 124 8.24 11.18 12.73
N PRO A 125 9.15 10.19 12.70
CA PRO A 125 9.66 9.67 11.44
C PRO A 125 8.53 9.11 10.59
N PRO A 126 8.69 9.06 9.26
CA PRO A 126 7.74 8.36 8.40
C PRO A 126 7.73 6.85 8.72
N PRO A 127 6.71 6.10 8.27
CA PRO A 127 6.73 4.64 8.31
C PRO A 127 7.98 4.09 7.64
N ASP A 128 8.49 2.95 8.13
CA ASP A 128 9.65 2.28 7.54
C ASP A 128 9.33 1.64 6.19
N LEU A 129 8.09 1.20 6.04
CA LEU A 129 7.57 0.56 4.82
C LEU A 129 6.16 1.08 4.51
N VAL A 130 5.95 1.45 3.26
CA VAL A 130 4.62 1.70 2.69
C VAL A 130 4.38 0.70 1.56
N VAL A 131 3.16 0.20 1.46
CA VAL A 131 2.71 -0.72 0.41
C VAL A 131 1.51 -0.13 -0.30
N GLU A 132 1.54 -0.17 -1.63
CA GLU A 132 0.44 0.22 -2.50
C GLU A 132 0.11 -0.88 -3.50
N VAL A 133 -1.17 -1.16 -3.63
CA VAL A 133 -1.74 -2.06 -4.64
C VAL A 133 -2.38 -1.21 -5.72
N ASP A 134 -1.70 -1.03 -6.85
CA ASP A 134 -2.14 -0.17 -7.94
C ASP A 134 -2.55 -1.04 -9.15
N ILE A 135 -3.74 -1.61 -9.14
CA ILE A 135 -4.23 -2.47 -10.23
C ILE A 135 -4.63 -1.63 -11.44
N THR A 136 -5.11 -0.41 -11.21
CA THR A 136 -5.41 0.57 -12.26
C THR A 136 -4.36 1.69 -12.26
N HIS A 137 -4.37 2.49 -13.33
CA HIS A 137 -3.43 3.62 -13.45
C HIS A 137 -3.74 4.73 -12.46
N THR A 138 -2.70 5.32 -11.85
CA THR A 138 -2.78 6.52 -11.01
C THR A 138 -2.03 7.68 -11.68
N ASP A 139 -2.58 8.90 -11.59
CA ASP A 139 -1.93 10.12 -12.10
C ASP A 139 -0.96 10.74 -11.07
N ILE A 140 -1.07 10.35 -9.79
CA ILE A 140 -0.10 10.75 -8.77
C ILE A 140 1.17 9.92 -8.93
N ALA A 141 2.31 10.60 -9.08
CA ALA A 141 3.62 9.95 -9.15
C ALA A 141 4.03 9.41 -7.78
N LYS A 142 3.43 8.28 -7.34
CA LYS A 142 3.59 7.71 -5.98
C LYS A 142 5.04 7.53 -5.56
N ASN A 143 5.94 7.18 -6.49
CA ASN A 143 7.38 7.10 -6.20
C ASN A 143 7.95 8.46 -5.75
N GLN A 144 7.64 9.54 -6.47
CA GLN A 144 8.06 10.89 -6.08
C GLN A 144 7.37 11.35 -4.79
N PHE A 145 6.09 11.04 -4.66
CA PHE A 145 5.29 11.36 -3.49
C PHE A 145 5.90 10.76 -2.21
N TYR A 146 6.05 9.42 -2.12
CA TYR A 146 6.59 8.77 -0.92
C TYR A 146 8.08 9.06 -0.68
N ALA A 147 8.87 9.29 -1.76
CA ALA A 147 10.25 9.77 -1.61
C ALA A 147 10.32 11.15 -0.94
N SER A 148 9.40 12.06 -1.29
CA SER A 148 9.31 13.39 -0.66
C SER A 148 8.94 13.33 0.82
N LEU A 149 8.20 12.29 1.23
CA LEU A 149 7.86 11.99 2.63
C LEU A 149 8.99 11.28 3.37
N LYS A 150 10.09 10.93 2.69
CA LYS A 150 11.26 10.22 3.25
C LYS A 150 10.94 8.81 3.74
N VAL A 151 9.95 8.13 3.15
CA VAL A 151 9.66 6.72 3.45
C VAL A 151 10.84 5.87 2.98
N PRO A 152 11.52 5.10 3.86
CA PRO A 152 12.75 4.38 3.48
C PRO A 152 12.55 3.28 2.46
N GLU A 153 11.44 2.53 2.57
CA GLU A 153 11.12 1.44 1.66
C GLU A 153 9.67 1.53 1.17
N PHE A 154 9.48 1.32 -0.13
CA PHE A 154 8.17 1.42 -0.77
C PHE A 154 7.93 0.22 -1.67
N TRP A 155 6.83 -0.49 -1.46
CA TRP A 155 6.41 -1.63 -2.27
C TRP A 155 5.21 -1.27 -3.12
N ARG A 156 5.26 -1.65 -4.39
CA ARG A 156 4.14 -1.52 -5.33
C ARG A 156 3.79 -2.85 -5.94
N PHE A 157 2.51 -3.18 -5.95
CA PHE A 157 1.97 -4.36 -6.59
C PHE A 157 0.83 -3.98 -7.54
N ASN A 158 0.92 -4.37 -8.81
CA ASN A 158 -0.10 -4.04 -9.81
C ASN A 158 -1.01 -5.23 -10.16
N GLY A 159 -1.13 -6.21 -9.27
CA GLY A 159 -1.85 -7.45 -9.51
C GLY A 159 -1.02 -8.54 -10.19
N LYS A 160 0.15 -8.22 -10.75
CA LYS A 160 1.05 -9.16 -11.45
C LYS A 160 2.51 -8.96 -11.09
N ILE A 161 2.97 -7.74 -11.05
CA ILE A 161 4.38 -7.38 -10.83
C ILE A 161 4.51 -6.72 -9.48
N TRP A 162 5.44 -7.25 -8.70
CA TRP A 162 5.87 -6.67 -7.45
C TRP A 162 7.16 -5.89 -7.64
N ARG A 163 7.18 -4.64 -7.20
CA ARG A 163 8.35 -3.80 -7.19
C ARG A 163 8.68 -3.35 -5.79
N ILE A 164 9.94 -3.49 -5.41
CA ILE A 164 10.50 -3.05 -4.15
C ILE A 164 11.39 -1.85 -4.44
N TYR A 165 11.15 -0.73 -3.78
CA TYR A 165 11.92 0.49 -3.94
C TYR A 165 12.58 0.84 -2.62
N GLN A 166 13.87 1.14 -2.67
CA GLN A 166 14.65 1.69 -1.58
C GLN A 166 14.90 3.18 -1.82
N LEU A 167 14.68 4.01 -0.81
CA LEU A 167 15.03 5.42 -0.88
C LEU A 167 16.55 5.58 -0.78
N GLN A 168 17.15 6.16 -1.82
CA GLN A 168 18.56 6.53 -1.85
C GLN A 168 18.64 8.05 -2.02
N GLU A 169 19.16 8.75 -1.03
CA GLU A 169 19.16 10.21 -0.95
C GLU A 169 17.73 10.80 -1.02
N SER A 170 17.21 11.06 -2.22
CA SER A 170 15.88 11.66 -2.43
C SER A 170 15.07 10.98 -3.53
N VAL A 171 15.54 9.85 -4.08
CA VAL A 171 14.90 9.11 -5.16
C VAL A 171 14.80 7.63 -4.80
N TYR A 172 13.76 6.98 -5.33
CA TYR A 172 13.64 5.54 -5.19
C TYR A 172 14.42 4.81 -6.29
N VAL A 173 15.21 3.84 -5.85
CA VAL A 173 15.87 2.86 -6.71
C VAL A 173 15.16 1.53 -6.53
N GLU A 174 14.77 0.88 -7.63
CA GLU A 174 14.21 -0.47 -7.59
C GLU A 174 15.29 -1.47 -7.19
N VAL A 175 14.96 -2.35 -6.23
CA VAL A 175 15.87 -3.37 -5.69
C VAL A 175 15.20 -4.75 -5.75
N GLU A 176 16.01 -5.79 -5.86
CA GLU A 176 15.51 -7.17 -5.93
C GLU A 176 15.25 -7.78 -4.53
N VAL A 177 15.82 -7.19 -3.50
CA VAL A 177 15.69 -7.68 -2.13
C VAL A 177 15.29 -6.52 -1.21
N SER A 178 14.32 -6.77 -0.35
CA SER A 178 13.87 -5.80 0.65
C SER A 178 14.98 -5.51 1.66
N PRO A 179 15.35 -4.23 1.88
CA PRO A 179 16.24 -3.85 2.97
C PRO A 179 15.73 -4.25 4.36
N ILE A 180 14.43 -4.27 4.57
CA ILE A 180 13.81 -4.70 5.85
C ILE A 180 13.86 -6.23 5.99
N PHE A 181 13.71 -6.97 4.88
CA PHE A 181 13.68 -8.43 4.85
C PHE A 181 14.79 -9.01 3.96
N PRO A 182 16.09 -8.76 4.26
CA PRO A 182 17.20 -9.05 3.33
C PRO A 182 17.42 -10.54 3.07
N GLN A 183 16.82 -11.41 3.87
CA GLN A 183 16.92 -12.86 3.72
C GLN A 183 15.78 -13.45 2.89
N VAL A 184 14.82 -12.63 2.44
CA VAL A 184 13.61 -13.08 1.75
C VAL A 184 13.72 -12.72 0.27
N PRO A 185 13.95 -13.69 -0.63
CA PRO A 185 14.01 -13.42 -2.06
C PRO A 185 12.62 -13.10 -2.61
N LYS A 186 12.58 -12.28 -3.65
CA LYS A 186 11.34 -11.75 -4.28
C LYS A 186 10.40 -12.86 -4.75
N GLU A 187 10.93 -14.00 -5.17
CA GLU A 187 10.15 -15.17 -5.57
C GLU A 187 9.25 -15.70 -4.46
N ARG A 188 9.60 -15.49 -3.18
CA ARG A 188 8.78 -15.91 -2.06
C ARG A 188 7.49 -15.12 -1.93
N LEU A 189 7.51 -13.85 -2.31
CA LEU A 189 6.30 -13.03 -2.40
C LEU A 189 5.34 -13.62 -3.42
N TYR A 190 5.82 -13.92 -4.62
CA TYR A 190 4.99 -14.52 -5.67
C TYR A 190 4.47 -15.90 -5.29
N THR A 191 5.35 -16.77 -4.76
CA THR A 191 4.95 -18.13 -4.31
C THR A 191 3.86 -18.05 -3.25
N PHE A 192 4.01 -17.16 -2.27
CA PHE A 192 3.01 -16.96 -1.22
C PHE A 192 1.66 -16.49 -1.79
N LEU A 193 1.67 -15.52 -2.70
CA LEU A 193 0.45 -15.00 -3.31
C LEU A 193 -0.29 -16.08 -4.12
N GLU A 194 0.44 -16.89 -4.90
CA GLU A 194 -0.18 -17.98 -5.68
C GLU A 194 -0.78 -19.06 -4.77
N GLN A 195 -0.06 -19.47 -3.73
CA GLN A 195 -0.58 -20.43 -2.76
C GLN A 195 -1.80 -19.90 -1.99
N ALA A 196 -1.77 -18.60 -1.63
CA ALA A 196 -2.83 -17.99 -0.86
C ALA A 196 -4.14 -17.79 -1.65
N LYS A 197 -4.11 -17.84 -2.98
CA LYS A 197 -5.33 -17.86 -3.80
C LYS A 197 -6.13 -19.15 -3.58
N GLU A 198 -5.45 -20.25 -3.28
CA GLU A 198 -6.08 -21.55 -3.02
C GLU A 198 -6.40 -21.71 -1.51
N ASP A 199 -5.42 -21.43 -0.64
CA ASP A 199 -5.58 -21.49 0.82
C ASP A 199 -4.59 -20.57 1.53
N GLU A 200 -5.11 -19.50 2.13
CA GLU A 200 -4.32 -18.50 2.85
C GLU A 200 -3.57 -19.10 4.06
N ILE A 201 -4.18 -20.06 4.75
CA ILE A 201 -3.58 -20.70 5.94
C ILE A 201 -2.45 -21.61 5.54
N GLU A 202 -2.61 -22.37 4.46
CA GLU A 202 -1.55 -23.25 3.94
C GLU A 202 -0.38 -22.42 3.38
N ALA A 203 -0.64 -21.30 2.74
CA ALA A 203 0.41 -20.37 2.30
C ALA A 203 1.26 -19.87 3.48
N VAL A 204 0.64 -19.50 4.60
CA VAL A 204 1.34 -19.09 5.83
C VAL A 204 2.17 -20.25 6.40
N ARG A 205 1.63 -21.47 6.46
CA ARG A 205 2.36 -22.65 6.94
C ARG A 205 3.57 -22.94 6.06
N SER A 206 3.39 -22.90 4.74
CA SER A 206 4.45 -23.10 3.75
C SER A 206 5.57 -22.06 3.91
N LEU A 207 5.23 -20.79 4.10
CA LEU A 207 6.20 -19.70 4.32
C LEU A 207 7.01 -19.93 5.61
N ARG A 208 6.35 -20.33 6.71
CA ARG A 208 7.02 -20.65 7.99
C ARG A 208 7.96 -21.83 7.86
N SER A 209 7.51 -22.91 7.21
CA SER A 209 8.34 -24.10 6.97
C SER A 209 9.57 -23.78 6.13
N TRP A 210 9.40 -22.97 5.08
CA TRP A 210 10.53 -22.51 4.26
C TRP A 210 11.57 -21.74 5.07
N TRP A 211 11.11 -20.84 5.96
CA TRP A 211 12.01 -20.06 6.82
C TRP A 211 12.80 -20.95 7.78
N GLN A 212 12.12 -21.88 8.47
CA GLN A 212 12.74 -22.81 9.43
C GLN A 212 13.83 -23.65 8.78
N ASN A 213 13.59 -24.14 7.55
CA ASN A 213 14.56 -24.98 6.81
C ASN A 213 15.81 -24.21 6.35
N ARG A 214 15.82 -22.89 6.39
CA ARG A 214 17.01 -22.06 6.08
C ARG A 214 17.89 -21.76 7.28
N MET A 215 17.35 -21.93 8.47
CA MET A 215 18.06 -21.61 9.73
C MET A 215 18.82 -22.83 10.28
N ILE A 216 18.68 -23.99 9.62
CA ILE A 216 19.43 -25.22 9.89
C ILE A 216 20.64 -25.30 8.97
#